data_45b16e28aeb8e2cc7fdd48cb43c26897
#
_entry.id   45b16e28aeb8e2cc7fdd48cb43c26897
#
_cell.length_a   1.000
_cell.length_b   1.000
_cell.length_c   1.000
_cell.angle_alpha   90.00
_cell.angle_beta   90.00
_cell.angle_gamma   90.00
#
_symmetry.space_group_name_H-M   'P 1'
#
loop_
_entity.id
_entity.type
_entity.pdbx_description
1 polymer ?
#
loop_
_entity_poly.entity_id
_entity_poly.type
_entity_poly.pdbx_seq_one_letter_code
_entity_poly.pdbx_strand_id
1 'polypeptide(L)'
;MIGTMNSDPVTVLVIEAHPMMREALCTAIADEVDMKVGMQADNVTQALQMATIVVPDIILLALDNSDQGDMDGLIALRQFLPDTPILALTSNEEAGQEQVTLENGAQAVLTKAAPRVELLSALRELGRKAIIDHSEVHLGQEAGEKISH
;
A
#
# COMPACT_ATOMS: atom_id res chain seq x y z
N MET A 1 0.30 -10.48 27.22
CA MET A 1 0.75 -10.35 27.03
C MET A 1 1.57 -10.06 26.37
N ILE A 2 2.15 -10.32 26.45
CA ILE A 2 3.17 -9.98 25.91
C ILE A 2 3.20 -9.89 24.51
N GLY A 3 3.14 -10.87 23.81
CA GLY A 3 3.25 -10.89 22.45
C GLY A 3 2.34 -9.99 21.75
N THR A 4 1.27 -9.81 22.33
CA THR A 4 0.31 -9.10 21.64
C THR A 4 0.55 -7.68 21.65
N MET A 5 1.22 -7.25 22.65
CA MET A 5 1.38 -5.94 22.74
C MET A 5 2.18 -5.34 21.73
N ASN A 6 2.90 -6.10 21.07
CA ASN A 6 3.79 -5.53 20.19
C ASN A 6 3.33 -5.48 18.83
N SER A 7 2.14 -5.80 18.53
CA SER A 7 1.70 -5.76 17.19
C SER A 7 1.06 -4.46 16.89
N ASP A 8 1.83 -3.53 16.43
CA ASP A 8 1.27 -2.28 15.97
C ASP A 8 0.39 -2.55 14.76
N PRO A 9 -0.71 -1.82 14.60
CA PRO A 9 -1.54 -1.99 13.42
C PRO A 9 -0.79 -1.59 12.16
N VAL A 10 -1.14 -2.26 11.07
CA VAL A 10 -0.63 -1.88 9.76
C VAL A 10 -1.24 -0.52 9.40
N THR A 11 -0.40 0.43 9.07
CA THR A 11 -0.86 1.77 8.72
C THR A 11 -1.01 1.89 7.21
N VAL A 12 -2.20 2.21 6.76
CA VAL A 12 -2.53 2.26 5.34
C VAL A 12 -2.71 3.68 4.87
N LEU A 13 -2.12 4.01 3.73
CA LEU A 13 -2.41 5.26 3.03
C LEU A 13 -3.39 4.91 1.93
N VAL A 14 -4.59 5.48 1.97
CA VAL A 14 -5.63 5.21 0.98
C VAL A 14 -5.67 6.35 -0.03
N ILE A 15 -5.51 6.04 -1.31
CA ILE A 15 -5.58 7.04 -2.37
C ILE A 15 -6.73 6.68 -3.28
N GLU A 16 -7.77 7.48 -3.27
CA GLU A 16 -8.98 7.24 -4.04
C GLU A 16 -9.65 8.59 -4.34
N ALA A 17 -9.90 8.86 -5.60
CA ALA A 17 -10.46 10.15 -6.00
C ALA A 17 -11.93 10.32 -5.64
N HIS A 18 -12.69 9.24 -5.61
CA HIS A 18 -14.14 9.33 -5.37
C HIS A 18 -14.43 9.30 -3.88
N PRO A 19 -15.03 10.35 -3.34
CA PRO A 19 -15.21 10.44 -1.88
C PRO A 19 -15.99 9.27 -1.27
N MET A 20 -17.05 8.81 -1.95
CA MET A 20 -17.85 7.72 -1.40
C MET A 20 -17.07 6.42 -1.37
N MET A 21 -16.30 6.14 -2.42
CA MET A 21 -15.50 4.93 -2.45
C MET A 21 -14.36 5.05 -1.43
N ARG A 22 -13.77 6.23 -1.32
CA ARG A 22 -12.70 6.44 -0.36
C ARG A 22 -13.20 6.20 1.06
N GLU A 23 -14.39 6.71 1.37
CA GLU A 23 -14.98 6.50 2.68
C GLU A 23 -15.25 5.03 2.94
N ALA A 24 -15.75 4.32 1.93
CA ALA A 24 -16.04 2.90 2.08
C ALA A 24 -14.78 2.10 2.35
N LEU A 25 -13.71 2.40 1.64
CA LEU A 25 -12.44 1.72 1.83
C LEU A 25 -11.89 2.01 3.22
N CYS A 26 -11.93 3.26 3.63
CA CYS A 26 -11.40 3.64 4.93
C CYS A 26 -12.20 3.00 6.06
N THR A 27 -13.52 2.91 5.92
CA THR A 27 -14.36 2.29 6.92
C THR A 27 -14.04 0.79 7.02
N ALA A 28 -13.88 0.13 5.88
CA ALA A 28 -13.57 -1.29 5.89
C ALA A 28 -12.25 -1.57 6.61
N ILE A 29 -11.26 -0.73 6.37
CA ILE A 29 -9.96 -0.90 7.01
C ILE A 29 -10.05 -0.59 8.50
N ALA A 30 -10.75 0.48 8.84
CA ALA A 30 -10.84 0.90 10.24
C ALA A 30 -11.59 -0.10 11.11
N ASP A 31 -12.43 -0.94 10.50
CA ASP A 31 -13.14 -1.95 11.25
C ASP A 31 -12.23 -3.11 11.68
N GLU A 32 -11.03 -3.19 11.13
CA GLU A 32 -10.12 -4.27 11.47
C GLU A 32 -9.22 -3.83 12.63
N VAL A 33 -9.02 -4.71 13.60
CA VAL A 33 -8.22 -4.34 14.77
C VAL A 33 -6.74 -4.25 14.47
N ASP A 34 -6.29 -4.92 13.42
CA ASP A 34 -4.87 -4.95 13.11
C ASP A 34 -4.46 -4.03 11.98
N MET A 35 -5.34 -3.13 11.56
CA MET A 35 -5.01 -2.16 10.53
C MET A 35 -5.65 -0.83 10.88
N LYS A 36 -5.08 0.24 10.38
CA LYS A 36 -5.67 1.55 10.55
C LYS A 36 -5.36 2.40 9.34
N VAL A 37 -6.24 3.37 9.08
CA VAL A 37 -6.00 4.33 8.01
C VAL A 37 -5.16 5.43 8.63
N GLY A 38 -3.92 5.52 8.19
CA GLY A 38 -3.05 6.58 8.67
C GLY A 38 -3.28 7.88 7.93
N MET A 39 -3.59 7.76 6.64
CA MET A 39 -3.79 8.92 5.80
C MET A 39 -4.71 8.57 4.67
N GLN A 40 -5.41 9.57 4.14
CA GLN A 40 -6.23 9.36 2.95
C GLN A 40 -6.03 10.56 2.04
N ALA A 41 -6.03 10.31 0.74
CA ALA A 41 -5.73 11.32 -0.26
C ALA A 41 -6.63 11.15 -1.47
N ASP A 42 -6.88 12.27 -2.16
CA ASP A 42 -7.68 12.25 -3.39
C ASP A 42 -6.85 11.80 -4.57
N ASN A 43 -5.57 12.05 -4.53
CA ASN A 43 -4.70 11.78 -5.68
C ASN A 43 -3.28 11.59 -5.21
N VAL A 44 -2.41 11.20 -6.13
CA VAL A 44 -1.02 10.88 -5.78
C VAL A 44 -0.26 12.13 -5.32
N THR A 45 -0.52 13.28 -5.93
CA THR A 45 0.18 14.48 -5.52
C THR A 45 -0.05 14.79 -4.06
N GLN A 46 -1.31 14.70 -3.62
CA GLN A 46 -1.65 14.92 -2.22
C GLN A 46 -1.00 13.87 -1.34
N ALA A 47 -1.01 12.62 -1.80
CA ALA A 47 -0.43 11.52 -1.03
C ALA A 47 1.07 11.72 -0.83
N LEU A 48 1.76 12.19 -1.84
CA LEU A 48 3.20 12.41 -1.73
C LEU A 48 3.51 13.49 -0.70
N GLN A 49 2.67 14.52 -0.64
CA GLN A 49 2.85 15.55 0.36
C GLN A 49 2.65 15.01 1.76
N MET A 50 1.67 14.14 1.94
CA MET A 50 1.41 13.55 3.24
C MET A 50 2.53 12.61 3.65
N ALA A 51 3.09 11.88 2.71
CA ALA A 51 4.11 10.88 3.00
C ALA A 51 5.42 11.51 3.43
N THR A 52 5.58 12.81 3.25
CA THR A 52 6.78 13.47 3.77
C THR A 52 6.73 13.56 5.28
N ILE A 53 5.54 13.41 5.88
CA ILE A 53 5.38 13.52 7.31
C ILE A 53 5.41 12.16 7.97
N VAL A 54 4.64 11.22 7.45
CA VAL A 54 4.57 9.88 7.99
C VAL A 54 4.61 8.88 6.85
N VAL A 55 5.48 7.89 6.94
CA VAL A 55 5.56 6.85 5.92
C VAL A 55 4.60 5.73 6.29
N PRO A 56 3.69 5.38 5.39
CA PRO A 56 2.75 4.29 5.68
C PRO A 56 3.42 2.92 5.53
N ASP A 57 2.78 1.89 6.09
CA ASP A 57 3.28 0.53 5.93
C ASP A 57 2.87 -0.04 4.58
N ILE A 58 1.78 0.45 4.02
CA ILE A 58 1.32 0.01 2.71
C ILE A 58 0.44 1.09 2.10
N ILE A 59 0.46 1.18 0.79
CA ILE A 59 -0.37 2.13 0.05
C ILE A 59 -1.45 1.36 -0.69
N LEU A 60 -2.70 1.79 -0.52
CA LEU A 60 -3.82 1.27 -1.30
C LEU A 60 -4.12 2.33 -2.35
N LEU A 61 -3.81 2.02 -3.60
CA LEU A 61 -3.95 2.97 -4.68
C LEU A 61 -5.05 2.55 -5.62
N ALA A 62 -6.12 3.32 -5.66
CA ALA A 62 -7.23 3.03 -6.56
C ALA A 62 -6.99 3.71 -7.89
N LEU A 63 -7.04 2.92 -8.95
CA LEU A 63 -6.85 3.40 -10.31
C LEU A 63 -8.18 3.41 -11.01
N ASP A 64 -8.54 4.54 -11.60
CA ASP A 64 -9.83 4.63 -12.27
C ASP A 64 -9.80 4.00 -13.63
N ASN A 65 -8.73 4.25 -14.33
CA ASN A 65 -8.59 3.75 -15.68
C ASN A 65 -7.19 3.37 -15.87
N SER A 66 -6.90 2.84 -16.99
CA SER A 66 -5.53 2.49 -17.26
C SER A 66 -4.88 3.54 -18.11
N ASP A 67 -5.18 4.77 -17.87
CA ASP A 67 -4.55 5.79 -18.69
C ASP A 67 -3.14 6.06 -18.17
N GLN A 68 -2.42 6.87 -18.93
CA GLN A 68 -1.03 7.13 -18.61
C GLN A 68 -0.86 7.89 -17.29
N GLY A 69 -1.85 8.71 -16.97
CA GLY A 69 -1.78 9.47 -15.71
C GLY A 69 -1.74 8.56 -14.50
N ASP A 70 -2.52 7.47 -14.52
CA ASP A 70 -2.53 6.52 -13.42
C ASP A 70 -1.17 5.85 -13.30
N MET A 71 -0.58 5.48 -14.41
CA MET A 71 0.72 4.81 -14.37
C MET A 71 1.80 5.79 -13.93
N ASP A 72 1.72 7.04 -14.36
CA ASP A 72 2.69 8.04 -13.92
C ASP A 72 2.62 8.24 -12.41
N GLY A 73 1.41 8.22 -11.85
CA GLY A 73 1.25 8.33 -10.41
C GLY A 73 1.86 7.16 -9.68
N LEU A 74 1.65 5.96 -10.20
CA LEU A 74 2.20 4.75 -9.59
C LEU A 74 3.73 4.81 -9.61
N ILE A 75 4.29 5.21 -10.74
CA ILE A 75 5.74 5.33 -10.86
C ILE A 75 6.28 6.37 -9.87
N ALA A 76 5.59 7.49 -9.73
CA ALA A 76 6.03 8.53 -8.80
C ALA A 76 6.02 8.03 -7.36
N LEU A 77 4.98 7.30 -6.98
CA LEU A 77 4.91 6.73 -5.65
C LEU A 77 6.05 5.75 -5.42
N ARG A 78 6.33 4.91 -6.41
CA ARG A 78 7.39 3.94 -6.27
C ARG A 78 8.75 4.62 -6.14
N GLN A 79 8.96 5.70 -6.86
CA GLN A 79 10.23 6.42 -6.79
C GLN A 79 10.39 7.12 -5.44
N PHE A 80 9.29 7.68 -4.92
CA PHE A 80 9.37 8.41 -3.68
C PHE A 80 9.42 7.47 -2.47
N LEU A 81 8.72 6.33 -2.54
CA LEU A 81 8.68 5.36 -1.45
C LEU A 81 9.09 4.00 -2.00
N PRO A 82 10.38 3.81 -2.24
CA PRO A 82 10.83 2.59 -2.93
C PRO A 82 10.61 1.31 -2.16
N ASP A 83 10.51 1.39 -0.84
CA ASP A 83 10.34 0.20 -0.03
C ASP A 83 8.94 -0.05 0.48
N THR A 84 8.01 0.85 0.18
CA THR A 84 6.64 0.70 0.66
C THR A 84 5.81 -0.08 -0.35
N PRO A 85 5.16 -1.16 0.05
CA PRO A 85 4.34 -1.92 -0.91
C PRO A 85 3.12 -1.13 -1.34
N ILE A 86 2.72 -1.34 -2.58
CA ILE A 86 1.55 -0.69 -3.16
C ILE A 86 0.60 -1.78 -3.64
N LEU A 87 -0.62 -1.77 -3.12
CA LEU A 87 -1.69 -2.62 -3.60
C LEU A 87 -2.57 -1.76 -4.48
N ALA A 88 -2.67 -2.10 -5.75
CA ALA A 88 -3.47 -1.33 -6.68
C ALA A 88 -4.86 -1.95 -6.83
N LEU A 89 -5.88 -1.10 -6.82
CA LEU A 89 -7.25 -1.51 -7.11
C LEU A 89 -7.62 -0.93 -8.44
N THR A 90 -8.04 -1.77 -9.36
CA THR A 90 -8.38 -1.31 -10.70
C THR A 90 -9.81 -1.67 -11.03
N SER A 91 -10.49 -0.80 -11.77
CA SER A 91 -11.83 -1.11 -12.24
C SER A 91 -11.76 -1.82 -13.59
N ASN A 92 -10.59 -1.91 -14.16
CA ASN A 92 -10.44 -2.45 -15.50
C ASN A 92 -9.80 -3.82 -15.47
N GLU A 93 -10.46 -4.80 -16.07
CA GLU A 93 -9.92 -6.16 -16.11
C GLU A 93 -9.41 -6.54 -17.48
N GLU A 94 -9.04 -5.56 -18.28
CA GLU A 94 -8.51 -5.87 -19.59
C GLU A 94 -7.25 -6.70 -19.51
N ALA A 95 -7.08 -7.57 -20.47
CA ALA A 95 -5.91 -8.41 -20.52
C ALA A 95 -4.65 -7.56 -20.57
N GLY A 96 -3.68 -7.91 -19.77
CA GLY A 96 -2.42 -7.20 -19.76
C GLY A 96 -2.36 -6.01 -18.81
N GLN A 97 -3.50 -5.54 -18.35
CA GLN A 97 -3.52 -4.38 -17.48
C GLN A 97 -2.87 -4.68 -16.14
N GLU A 98 -3.11 -5.85 -15.61
CA GLU A 98 -2.50 -6.24 -14.35
C GLU A 98 -0.99 -6.30 -14.50
N GLN A 99 -0.51 -6.86 -15.60
CA GLN A 99 0.92 -6.98 -15.83
C GLN A 99 1.58 -5.60 -15.91
N VAL A 100 0.96 -4.66 -16.64
CA VAL A 100 1.49 -3.32 -16.77
C VAL A 100 1.55 -2.65 -15.40
N THR A 101 0.51 -2.82 -14.58
CA THR A 101 0.46 -2.22 -13.26
C THR A 101 1.57 -2.78 -12.37
N LEU A 102 1.77 -4.08 -12.43
CA LEU A 102 2.84 -4.69 -11.65
C LEU A 102 4.21 -4.21 -12.11
N GLU A 103 4.40 -4.09 -13.42
CA GLU A 103 5.68 -3.64 -13.95
C GLU A 103 5.99 -2.20 -13.57
N ASN A 104 4.97 -1.40 -13.32
CA ASN A 104 5.18 -0.01 -12.95
C ASN A 104 5.30 0.20 -11.44
N GLY A 105 5.27 -0.86 -10.67
CA GLY A 105 5.64 -0.75 -9.27
C GLY A 105 4.67 -1.28 -8.23
N ALA A 106 3.50 -1.78 -8.63
CA ALA A 106 2.58 -2.34 -7.65
C ALA A 106 3.05 -3.73 -7.25
N GLN A 107 2.89 -4.07 -5.99
CA GLN A 107 3.21 -5.41 -5.50
C GLN A 107 2.09 -6.39 -5.80
N ALA A 108 0.87 -5.89 -5.86
CA ALA A 108 -0.29 -6.74 -6.16
C ALA A 108 -1.38 -5.88 -6.77
N VAL A 109 -2.27 -6.50 -7.53
CA VAL A 109 -3.38 -5.82 -8.17
C VAL A 109 -4.65 -6.61 -7.91
N LEU A 110 -5.70 -5.91 -7.48
CA LEU A 110 -7.01 -6.50 -7.33
C LEU A 110 -8.00 -5.63 -8.08
N THR A 111 -9.13 -6.21 -8.48
CA THR A 111 -10.17 -5.37 -9.09
C THR A 111 -11.01 -4.78 -7.98
N LYS A 112 -11.69 -3.69 -8.28
CA LYS A 112 -12.57 -3.07 -7.31
C LYS A 112 -13.77 -3.95 -7.00
N ALA A 113 -13.99 -5.00 -7.79
CA ALA A 113 -15.06 -5.96 -7.54
C ALA A 113 -14.63 -7.09 -6.61
N ALA A 114 -13.38 -7.11 -6.19
CA ALA A 114 -12.91 -8.17 -5.31
C ALA A 114 -13.66 -8.13 -3.98
N PRO A 115 -13.91 -9.30 -3.39
CA PRO A 115 -14.58 -9.34 -2.10
C PRO A 115 -13.78 -8.58 -1.05
N ARG A 116 -14.50 -7.96 -0.13
CA ARG A 116 -13.86 -7.18 0.94
C ARG A 116 -12.82 -8.00 1.69
N VAL A 117 -13.11 -9.27 1.95
CA VAL A 117 -12.19 -10.10 2.71
C VAL A 117 -10.89 -10.31 1.95
N GLU A 118 -10.96 -10.38 0.64
CA GLU A 118 -9.78 -10.57 -0.17
C GLU A 118 -8.90 -9.31 -0.14
N LEU A 119 -9.53 -8.15 -0.22
CA LEU A 119 -8.82 -6.89 -0.14
C LEU A 119 -8.14 -6.74 1.21
N LEU A 120 -8.87 -7.01 2.29
CA LEU A 120 -8.30 -6.84 3.63
C LEU A 120 -7.17 -7.83 3.87
N SER A 121 -7.32 -9.07 3.37
CA SER A 121 -6.25 -10.05 3.52
C SER A 121 -4.98 -9.61 2.79
N ALA A 122 -5.14 -9.08 1.58
CA ALA A 122 -3.98 -8.64 0.82
C ALA A 122 -3.28 -7.47 1.51
N LEU A 123 -4.05 -6.52 2.02
CA LEU A 123 -3.48 -5.39 2.74
C LEU A 123 -2.73 -5.86 3.98
N ARG A 124 -3.34 -6.79 4.71
CA ARG A 124 -2.74 -7.30 5.93
C ARG A 124 -1.44 -8.03 5.65
N GLU A 125 -1.45 -8.90 4.65
CA GLU A 125 -0.26 -9.68 4.35
C GLU A 125 0.88 -8.82 3.86
N LEU A 126 0.60 -7.92 2.92
CA LEU A 126 1.66 -7.08 2.37
C LEU A 126 2.17 -6.09 3.40
N GLY A 127 1.28 -5.53 4.20
CA GLY A 127 1.67 -4.58 5.22
C GLY A 127 2.49 -5.22 6.32
N ARG A 128 2.08 -6.42 6.77
CA ARG A 128 2.82 -7.13 7.80
C ARG A 128 4.19 -7.54 7.29
N LYS A 129 4.25 -8.01 6.05
CA LYS A 129 5.53 -8.39 5.47
C LYS A 129 6.46 -7.19 5.39
N ALA A 130 5.94 -6.04 5.03
CA ALA A 130 6.76 -4.83 4.94
C ALA A 130 7.32 -4.46 6.31
N ILE A 131 6.51 -4.57 7.36
CA ILE A 131 6.97 -4.26 8.71
C ILE A 131 8.08 -5.22 9.12
N ILE A 132 7.90 -6.49 8.86
CA ILE A 132 8.89 -7.50 9.20
C ILE A 132 10.16 -7.29 8.39
N ASP A 133 10.02 -7.05 7.09
CA ASP A 133 11.18 -6.85 6.23
C ASP A 133 11.98 -5.64 6.66
N HIS A 134 11.31 -4.57 7.06
CA HIS A 134 12.01 -3.39 7.53
C HIS A 134 12.79 -3.68 8.82
N SER A 135 12.19 -4.45 9.72
CA SER A 135 12.88 -4.82 10.94
C SER A 135 14.10 -5.67 10.64
N GLU A 136 13.95 -6.62 9.73
CA GLU A 136 15.06 -7.48 9.37
C GLU A 136 16.16 -6.73 8.65
N VAL A 137 15.77 -5.79 7.80
CA VAL A 137 16.76 -5.00 7.09
C VAL A 137 17.55 -4.15 8.08
N HIS A 138 16.83 -3.58 9.04
CA HIS A 138 17.51 -2.77 10.04
C HIS A 138 18.50 -3.59 10.84
N LEU A 139 18.09 -4.76 11.29
CA LEU A 139 19.01 -5.64 12.01
C LEU A 139 20.09 -6.15 11.09
N GLY A 140 19.73 -6.43 9.88
CA GLY A 140 20.68 -6.94 8.91
C GLY A 140 21.74 -5.94 8.56
N GLN A 141 21.41 -4.69 8.56
CA GLN A 141 22.40 -3.69 8.27
C GLN A 141 23.45 -3.63 9.36
N GLU A 142 23.02 -3.78 10.59
CA GLU A 142 23.98 -3.77 11.67
C GLU A 142 24.92 -4.96 11.59
N ALA A 143 24.38 -6.10 11.21
CA ALA A 143 25.22 -7.27 11.09
C ALA A 143 25.91 -7.27 9.75
N GLY A 144 25.22 -6.81 8.77
CA GLY A 144 25.70 -6.87 7.42
C GLY A 144 26.90 -6.03 7.13
N GLU A 145 27.03 -4.97 7.87
CA GLU A 145 28.18 -4.17 7.70
C GLU A 145 29.40 -4.93 8.02
N LYS A 146 29.27 -6.00 8.77
CA LYS A 146 30.38 -6.80 9.09
C LYS A 146 30.64 -7.82 8.06
N ILE A 147 29.64 -8.33 7.37
CA ILE A 147 29.88 -9.36 6.47
C ILE A 147 29.86 -8.91 5.09
N SER A 148 29.14 -7.97 4.77
CA SER A 148 28.88 -7.70 3.51
C SER A 148 29.79 -7.23 2.80
N HIS A 149 29.93 -7.64 2.14
CA HIS A 149 30.46 -7.33 1.19
C HIS A 149 30.82 -6.57 0.95
#